data_7e3509c321ffbd0056029ebfb11de19a
#
_entry.id   7e3509c321ffbd0056029ebfb11de19a
#
_cell.length_a   1.000
_cell.length_b   1.000
_cell.length_c   1.000
_cell.angle_alpha   90.00
_cell.angle_beta   90.00
_cell.angle_gamma   90.00
#
_symmetry.space_group_name_H-M   'P 1'
#
loop_
_entity.id
_entity.type
_entity.pdbx_description
1 polymer ?
#
loop_
_entity_poly.entity_id
_entity_poly.type
_entity_poly.pdbx_seq_one_letter_code
_entity_poly.pdbx_strand_id
1 'polypeptide(L)'
;MMARAASQASQKAGRALHQVALLPCLSDNYVFLLREAGGKVAVVDPGEKGMLGKLKQELDGLGWEAPSFILNTHHHFDHTDANLELKAAFDLTIIGPAADAARIPGIDLAYGEGDEFSIGASKFRVFDTPGHTRGHISFFLDDPAGPALFPGDTLFTLGCGRLFEGTPEQMWASLSKFSELPDDTRVYGAHEYTLSNAKFAVSVEPENARLAERYREIVADRERGLPTVPSTLAEERQTNPFLRPNSADIRRNLGFGAAASDAEVFAAIRGAKDNF
;
A
#
# COMPACT_ATOMS: atom_id res chain seq x y z
N MET A 1 -3.88 -13.77 22.47
CA MET A 1 -2.56 -13.64 23.16
C MET A 1 -1.40 -13.43 22.18
N MET A 2 -1.67 -13.08 20.91
CA MET A 2 -0.64 -12.97 19.84
C MET A 2 -0.40 -11.55 19.30
N ALA A 3 -1.05 -10.52 19.84
CA ALA A 3 -0.85 -9.12 19.38
C ALA A 3 0.33 -8.37 20.03
N ARG A 4 1.12 -9.01 20.88
CA ARG A 4 2.19 -8.34 21.66
C ARG A 4 3.58 -8.32 21.02
N ALA A 5 3.79 -8.94 19.87
CA ALA A 5 5.15 -9.10 19.33
C ALA A 5 5.63 -7.97 18.40
N ALA A 6 4.76 -7.09 17.91
CA ALA A 6 5.13 -6.02 16.98
C ALA A 6 5.53 -4.68 17.62
N SER A 7 5.40 -4.54 18.93
CA SER A 7 5.53 -3.25 19.64
C SER A 7 6.90 -2.95 20.29
N GLN A 8 7.89 -3.83 20.19
CA GLN A 8 9.11 -3.68 21.02
C GLN A 8 10.40 -3.24 20.32
N ALA A 9 10.36 -2.82 19.08
CA ALA A 9 11.57 -2.37 18.38
C ALA A 9 11.46 -0.90 17.94
N SER A 10 11.52 0.04 18.84
CA SER A 10 12.14 1.37 18.64
C SER A 10 11.91 2.30 19.83
N GLN A 11 12.73 2.17 20.87
CA GLN A 11 13.00 3.28 21.78
C GLN A 11 14.40 3.79 21.48
N LYS A 12 14.51 4.75 20.57
CA LYS A 12 15.64 5.68 20.49
C LYS A 12 15.13 7.11 20.65
N ALA A 13 15.76 7.79 21.57
CA ALA A 13 15.45 9.07 22.14
C ALA A 13 14.81 10.15 21.23
N GLY A 14 13.71 10.77 21.66
CA GLY A 14 13.47 12.20 21.50
C GLY A 14 12.30 12.64 20.63
N ARG A 15 11.71 11.82 19.76
CA ARG A 15 10.50 12.17 19.00
C ARG A 15 9.56 10.97 18.96
N ALA A 16 8.33 11.17 19.39
CA ALA A 16 7.31 10.13 19.24
C ALA A 16 7.11 9.88 17.75
N LEU A 17 7.39 8.65 17.30
CA LEU A 17 7.19 8.23 15.93
C LEU A 17 5.70 7.96 15.71
N HIS A 18 5.23 8.13 14.45
CA HIS A 18 3.94 7.59 14.07
C HIS A 18 3.90 6.07 14.27
N GLN A 19 2.72 5.54 14.51
CA GLN A 19 2.46 4.11 14.67
C GLN A 19 1.43 3.68 13.63
N VAL A 20 1.64 2.53 13.01
CA VAL A 20 0.66 1.94 12.09
C VAL A 20 0.26 0.57 12.63
N ALA A 21 -1.04 0.38 12.84
CA ALA A 21 -1.65 -0.91 13.10
C ALA A 21 -2.37 -1.41 11.86
N LEU A 22 -2.36 -2.72 11.67
CA LEU A 22 -2.96 -3.40 10.54
C LEU A 22 -4.22 -4.13 11.01
N LEU A 23 -5.35 -3.82 10.41
CA LEU A 23 -6.64 -4.43 10.69
C LEU A 23 -7.10 -5.23 9.46
N PRO A 24 -7.04 -6.59 9.49
CA PRO A 24 -7.55 -7.40 8.38
C PRO A 24 -9.04 -7.16 8.18
N CYS A 25 -9.51 -7.06 6.94
CA CYS A 25 -10.91 -6.96 6.62
C CYS A 25 -11.25 -7.71 5.32
N LEU A 26 -12.52 -7.99 5.09
CA LEU A 26 -12.98 -8.82 3.99
C LEU A 26 -12.22 -10.15 3.92
N SER A 27 -11.81 -10.60 2.70
CA SER A 27 -11.06 -11.86 2.52
C SER A 27 -9.55 -11.68 2.61
N ASP A 28 -9.04 -10.55 2.13
CA ASP A 28 -7.59 -10.31 1.96
C ASP A 28 -7.20 -8.83 2.07
N ASN A 29 -8.14 -7.92 2.35
CA ASN A 29 -7.87 -6.49 2.51
C ASN A 29 -7.24 -6.18 3.87
N TYR A 30 -6.45 -5.12 3.87
CA TYR A 30 -5.93 -4.48 5.07
C TYR A 30 -6.40 -3.04 5.17
N VAL A 31 -7.01 -2.71 6.30
CA VAL A 31 -7.23 -1.33 6.74
C VAL A 31 -6.07 -0.93 7.63
N PHE A 32 -5.48 0.24 7.41
CA PHE A 32 -4.40 0.71 8.26
C PHE A 32 -4.89 1.81 9.20
N LEU A 33 -4.58 1.63 10.47
CA LEU A 33 -4.80 2.64 11.50
C LEU A 33 -3.47 3.36 11.71
N LEU A 34 -3.41 4.62 11.36
CA LEU A 34 -2.23 5.45 11.52
C LEU A 34 -2.44 6.41 12.69
N ARG A 35 -1.63 6.28 13.74
CA ARG A 35 -1.56 7.26 14.83
C ARG A 35 -0.33 8.13 14.66
N GLU A 36 -0.53 9.43 14.45
CA GLU A 36 0.57 10.38 14.39
C GLU A 36 1.15 10.67 15.77
N ALA A 37 2.32 11.32 15.81
CA ALA A 37 3.09 11.54 17.02
C ALA A 37 2.36 12.32 18.15
N GLY A 38 1.41 13.19 17.80
CA GLY A 38 0.59 13.97 18.73
C GLY A 38 -0.69 13.25 19.17
N GLY A 39 -0.96 12.06 18.65
CA GLY A 39 -2.07 11.18 19.06
C GLY A 39 -3.25 11.15 18.09
N LYS A 40 -3.34 12.03 17.09
CA LYS A 40 -4.43 11.97 16.08
C LYS A 40 -4.38 10.68 15.28
N VAL A 41 -5.53 10.11 15.01
CA VAL A 41 -5.68 8.84 14.28
C VAL A 41 -6.32 9.06 12.91
N ALA A 42 -5.76 8.42 11.90
CA ALA A 42 -6.37 8.27 10.58
C ALA A 42 -6.62 6.80 10.27
N VAL A 43 -7.66 6.53 9.49
CA VAL A 43 -7.98 5.21 8.94
C VAL A 43 -7.74 5.25 7.43
N VAL A 44 -6.94 4.34 6.90
CA VAL A 44 -6.67 4.24 5.47
C VAL A 44 -7.50 3.12 4.88
N ASP A 45 -8.27 3.44 3.84
CA ASP A 45 -9.08 2.53 3.03
C ASP A 45 -10.02 1.61 3.83
N PRO A 46 -10.98 2.16 4.61
CA PRO A 46 -11.94 1.35 5.36
C PRO A 46 -13.00 0.72 4.45
N GLY A 47 -12.73 -0.48 3.94
CA GLY A 47 -13.52 -1.12 2.88
C GLY A 47 -14.60 -2.09 3.36
N GLU A 48 -14.69 -2.41 4.65
CA GLU A 48 -15.66 -3.41 5.14
C GLU A 48 -16.87 -2.73 5.78
N LYS A 49 -18.02 -2.82 5.13
CA LYS A 49 -19.28 -2.32 5.69
C LYS A 49 -19.62 -3.02 7.01
N GLY A 50 -19.99 -2.26 8.03
CA GLY A 50 -20.27 -2.78 9.38
C GLY A 50 -19.04 -2.95 10.25
N MET A 51 -17.86 -2.41 9.84
CA MET A 51 -16.62 -2.58 10.59
C MET A 51 -16.50 -1.71 11.86
N LEU A 52 -17.45 -0.83 12.15
CA LEU A 52 -17.36 0.11 13.28
C LEU A 52 -17.05 -0.59 14.62
N GLY A 53 -17.70 -1.73 14.89
CA GLY A 53 -17.45 -2.49 16.12
C GLY A 53 -16.05 -3.04 16.22
N LYS A 54 -15.54 -3.60 15.11
CA LYS A 54 -14.19 -4.14 14.96
C LYS A 54 -13.12 -3.04 15.10
N LEU A 55 -13.37 -1.89 14.47
CA LEU A 55 -12.50 -0.73 14.58
C LEU A 55 -12.41 -0.20 16.02
N LYS A 56 -13.55 -0.05 16.71
CA LYS A 56 -13.57 0.38 18.13
C LYS A 56 -12.80 -0.58 19.02
N GLN A 57 -13.01 -1.88 18.86
CA GLN A 57 -12.30 -2.90 19.64
C GLN A 57 -10.78 -2.83 19.41
N GLU A 58 -10.33 -2.60 18.17
CA GLU A 58 -8.90 -2.46 17.88
C GLU A 58 -8.33 -1.19 18.50
N LEU A 59 -9.01 -0.04 18.37
CA LEU A 59 -8.60 1.23 18.97
C LEU A 59 -8.49 1.13 20.48
N ASP A 60 -9.49 0.52 21.14
CA ASP A 60 -9.49 0.28 22.59
C ASP A 60 -8.32 -0.63 23.00
N GLY A 61 -8.07 -1.70 22.24
CA GLY A 61 -6.95 -2.62 22.48
C GLY A 61 -5.57 -1.96 22.35
N LEU A 62 -5.45 -0.98 21.47
CA LEU A 62 -4.24 -0.18 21.26
C LEU A 62 -4.13 1.00 22.25
N GLY A 63 -5.21 1.37 22.92
CA GLY A 63 -5.28 2.58 23.76
C GLY A 63 -5.22 3.86 22.90
N TRP A 64 -5.78 3.83 21.69
CA TRP A 64 -5.78 4.97 20.78
C TRP A 64 -7.12 5.70 20.83
N GLU A 65 -7.06 7.01 20.55
CA GLU A 65 -8.25 7.84 20.43
C GLU A 65 -9.08 7.49 19.21
N ALA A 66 -10.32 8.00 19.15
CA ALA A 66 -11.18 7.90 17.99
C ALA A 66 -10.51 8.53 16.74
N PRO A 67 -10.72 7.99 15.53
CA PRO A 67 -10.14 8.55 14.33
C PRO A 67 -10.74 9.91 14.00
N SER A 68 -9.91 10.81 13.48
CA SER A 68 -10.29 12.13 13.01
C SER A 68 -10.30 12.22 11.48
N PHE A 69 -9.72 11.22 10.81
CA PHE A 69 -9.55 11.22 9.35
C PHE A 69 -9.79 9.83 8.76
N ILE A 70 -10.32 9.82 7.53
CA ILE A 70 -10.19 8.71 6.59
C ILE A 70 -9.33 9.18 5.42
N LEU A 71 -8.41 8.33 4.95
CA LEU A 71 -7.63 8.52 3.74
C LEU A 71 -8.05 7.45 2.74
N ASN A 72 -8.67 7.83 1.62
CA ASN A 72 -9.02 6.91 0.55
C ASN A 72 -8.07 7.03 -0.63
N THR A 73 -7.47 5.92 -1.05
CA THR A 73 -6.59 5.87 -2.21
C THR A 73 -7.35 5.89 -3.52
N HIS A 74 -8.50 5.24 -3.59
CA HIS A 74 -9.35 5.18 -4.78
C HIS A 74 -10.79 4.79 -4.40
N HIS A 75 -11.67 4.68 -5.39
CA HIS A 75 -13.12 4.60 -5.19
C HIS A 75 -13.70 3.18 -5.04
N HIS A 76 -12.93 2.12 -5.19
CA HIS A 76 -13.48 0.77 -5.09
C HIS A 76 -14.13 0.53 -3.74
N PHE A 77 -15.18 -0.30 -3.74
CA PHE A 77 -16.03 -0.50 -2.56
C PHE A 77 -15.24 -1.07 -1.37
N ASP A 78 -14.31 -1.96 -1.65
CA ASP A 78 -13.43 -2.59 -0.66
C ASP A 78 -12.35 -1.67 -0.09
N HIS A 79 -12.38 -0.38 -0.43
CA HIS A 79 -11.59 0.72 0.16
C HIS A 79 -12.47 1.84 0.76
N THR A 80 -13.78 1.86 0.47
CA THR A 80 -14.64 3.01 0.80
C THR A 80 -15.96 2.66 1.48
N ASP A 81 -16.39 1.39 1.52
CA ASP A 81 -17.74 1.01 1.94
C ASP A 81 -18.08 1.38 3.40
N ALA A 82 -17.07 1.54 4.27
CA ALA A 82 -17.28 1.99 5.64
C ALA A 82 -17.23 3.52 5.82
N ASN A 83 -16.93 4.29 4.79
CA ASN A 83 -16.73 5.74 4.91
C ASN A 83 -17.86 6.44 5.64
N LEU A 84 -19.10 6.28 5.17
CA LEU A 84 -20.26 6.98 5.72
C LEU A 84 -20.62 6.51 7.14
N GLU A 85 -20.46 5.21 7.41
CA GLU A 85 -20.66 4.65 8.74
C GLU A 85 -19.68 5.24 9.75
N LEU A 86 -18.39 5.28 9.40
CA LEU A 86 -17.36 5.80 10.29
C LEU A 86 -17.46 7.32 10.43
N LYS A 87 -17.79 8.03 9.35
CA LYS A 87 -18.01 9.49 9.39
C LYS A 87 -19.15 9.85 10.34
N ALA A 88 -20.25 9.12 10.28
CA ALA A 88 -21.39 9.34 11.17
C ALA A 88 -21.08 9.02 12.65
N ALA A 89 -20.20 8.04 12.89
CA ALA A 89 -19.86 7.59 14.23
C ALA A 89 -18.82 8.47 14.95
N PHE A 90 -17.90 9.11 14.20
CA PHE A 90 -16.73 9.79 14.75
C PHE A 90 -16.57 11.25 14.32
N ASP A 91 -17.47 11.79 13.50
CA ASP A 91 -17.39 13.18 12.96
C ASP A 91 -16.00 13.48 12.34
N LEU A 92 -15.55 12.58 11.46
CA LEU A 92 -14.22 12.65 10.86
C LEU A 92 -14.24 13.30 9.46
N THR A 93 -13.06 13.72 9.01
CA THR A 93 -12.83 14.27 7.67
C THR A 93 -12.36 13.16 6.71
N ILE A 94 -13.02 13.05 5.56
CA ILE A 94 -12.63 12.11 4.50
C ILE A 94 -11.78 12.82 3.45
N ILE A 95 -10.56 12.33 3.27
CA ILE A 95 -9.58 12.79 2.28
C ILE A 95 -9.47 11.74 1.17
N GLY A 96 -9.48 12.18 -0.09
CA GLY A 96 -9.37 11.25 -1.22
C GLY A 96 -8.96 11.92 -2.52
N PRO A 97 -8.96 11.16 -3.64
CA PRO A 97 -8.49 11.64 -4.93
C PRO A 97 -9.40 12.72 -5.54
N ALA A 98 -8.80 13.83 -5.99
CA ALA A 98 -9.53 14.91 -6.67
C ALA A 98 -10.16 14.42 -7.99
N ALA A 99 -9.44 13.59 -8.75
CA ALA A 99 -9.92 13.08 -10.03
C ALA A 99 -11.12 12.11 -9.89
N ASP A 100 -11.30 11.49 -8.71
CA ASP A 100 -12.38 10.56 -8.41
C ASP A 100 -13.32 11.05 -7.31
N ALA A 101 -13.27 12.32 -6.93
CA ALA A 101 -14.04 12.87 -5.81
C ALA A 101 -15.54 12.52 -5.88
N ALA A 102 -16.12 12.53 -7.05
CA ALA A 102 -17.55 12.18 -7.24
C ALA A 102 -17.85 10.68 -6.96
N ARG A 103 -16.84 9.82 -6.92
CA ARG A 103 -16.95 8.38 -6.67
C ARG A 103 -16.58 7.97 -5.24
N ILE A 104 -16.04 8.90 -4.42
CA ILE A 104 -15.67 8.64 -3.02
C ILE A 104 -16.84 9.02 -2.10
N PRO A 105 -17.47 8.06 -1.41
CA PRO A 105 -18.59 8.36 -0.51
C PRO A 105 -18.19 9.30 0.62
N GLY A 106 -18.85 10.47 0.69
CA GLY A 106 -18.71 11.41 1.80
C GLY A 106 -17.41 12.19 1.84
N ILE A 107 -16.65 12.26 0.73
CA ILE A 107 -15.39 13.02 0.64
C ILE A 107 -15.57 14.49 1.06
N ASP A 108 -14.63 15.01 1.85
CA ASP A 108 -14.59 16.40 2.30
C ASP A 108 -13.44 17.19 1.65
N LEU A 109 -12.26 16.55 1.53
CA LEU A 109 -11.07 17.16 0.98
C LEU A 109 -10.51 16.29 -0.16
N ALA A 110 -10.25 16.92 -1.30
CA ALA A 110 -9.79 16.25 -2.50
C ALA A 110 -8.38 16.73 -2.86
N TYR A 111 -7.47 15.79 -3.08
CA TYR A 111 -6.06 16.06 -3.41
C TYR A 111 -5.62 15.33 -4.68
N GLY A 112 -4.56 15.84 -5.31
CA GLY A 112 -3.94 15.28 -6.51
C GLY A 112 -2.43 15.36 -6.48
N GLU A 113 -1.80 15.22 -7.64
CA GLU A 113 -0.34 15.17 -7.79
C GLU A 113 0.37 16.35 -7.13
N GLY A 114 1.30 16.02 -6.23
CA GLY A 114 2.16 17.00 -5.57
C GLY A 114 1.52 17.78 -4.45
N ASP A 115 0.22 17.60 -4.19
CA ASP A 115 -0.43 18.21 -3.04
C ASP A 115 0.15 17.69 -1.73
N GLU A 116 0.14 18.55 -0.72
CA GLU A 116 0.60 18.23 0.63
C GLU A 116 -0.48 18.60 1.66
N PHE A 117 -0.60 17.76 2.70
CA PHE A 117 -1.43 18.08 3.85
C PHE A 117 -0.77 17.54 5.14
N SER A 118 -1.34 17.89 6.28
CA SER A 118 -0.82 17.42 7.57
C SER A 118 -1.92 16.88 8.46
N ILE A 119 -1.63 15.79 9.15
CA ILE A 119 -2.42 15.28 10.27
C ILE A 119 -1.56 15.47 11.53
N GLY A 120 -1.94 16.42 12.38
CA GLY A 120 -1.10 16.81 13.50
C GLY A 120 0.27 17.30 13.02
N ALA A 121 1.34 16.67 13.49
CA ALA A 121 2.72 16.97 13.10
C ALA A 121 3.20 16.15 11.90
N SER A 122 2.44 15.16 11.45
CA SER A 122 2.80 14.28 10.33
C SER A 122 2.43 14.93 9.00
N LYS A 123 3.42 15.06 8.12
CA LYS A 123 3.28 15.64 6.79
C LYS A 123 3.09 14.56 5.74
N PHE A 124 2.11 14.72 4.88
CA PHE A 124 1.82 13.82 3.77
C PHE A 124 2.04 14.52 2.44
N ARG A 125 2.57 13.79 1.47
CA ARG A 125 2.60 14.15 0.06
C ARG A 125 1.73 13.17 -0.72
N VAL A 126 0.99 13.69 -1.69
CA VAL A 126 0.10 12.91 -2.55
C VAL A 126 0.77 12.69 -3.91
N PHE A 127 0.66 11.47 -4.41
CA PHE A 127 1.03 11.11 -5.77
C PHE A 127 -0.23 10.65 -6.53
N ASP A 128 -0.49 11.21 -7.71
CA ASP A 128 -1.42 10.59 -8.63
C ASP A 128 -0.80 9.30 -9.16
N THR A 129 -1.49 8.20 -8.97
CA THR A 129 -1.01 6.86 -9.36
C THR A 129 -2.05 6.11 -10.21
N PRO A 130 -2.43 6.69 -11.38
CA PRO A 130 -3.40 6.04 -12.28
C PRO A 130 -2.86 4.74 -12.83
N GLY A 131 -3.77 3.82 -13.13
CA GLY A 131 -3.48 2.50 -13.67
C GLY A 131 -4.52 1.50 -13.22
N HIS A 132 -4.61 1.21 -11.94
CA HIS A 132 -5.67 0.39 -11.36
C HIS A 132 -7.04 1.06 -11.55
N THR A 133 -7.16 2.30 -11.12
CA THR A 133 -8.25 3.22 -11.50
C THR A 133 -7.66 4.50 -12.08
N ARG A 134 -8.47 5.32 -12.75
CA ARG A 134 -8.01 6.56 -13.38
C ARG A 134 -7.69 7.65 -12.38
N GLY A 135 -8.41 7.69 -11.27
CA GLY A 135 -8.24 8.70 -10.23
C GLY A 135 -7.48 8.21 -9.00
N HIS A 136 -6.80 7.06 -9.09
CA HIS A 136 -6.05 6.50 -7.96
C HIS A 136 -4.96 7.45 -7.48
N ILE A 137 -4.80 7.58 -6.16
CA ILE A 137 -3.70 8.30 -5.51
C ILE A 137 -2.99 7.42 -4.49
N SER A 138 -1.74 7.77 -4.17
CA SER A 138 -0.97 7.17 -3.09
C SER A 138 -0.57 8.24 -2.08
N PHE A 139 -0.59 7.89 -0.80
CA PHE A 139 -0.18 8.79 0.28
C PHE A 139 1.22 8.42 0.76
N PHE A 140 2.14 9.38 0.74
CA PHE A 140 3.46 9.24 1.32
C PHE A 140 3.57 10.08 2.60
N LEU A 141 3.79 9.41 3.72
CA LEU A 141 4.12 10.05 4.99
C LEU A 141 5.62 10.34 5.00
N ASP A 142 5.95 11.62 4.89
CA ASP A 142 7.33 12.12 4.87
C ASP A 142 7.83 12.34 6.31
N ASP A 143 8.16 11.25 6.98
CA ASP A 143 8.77 11.28 8.31
C ASP A 143 10.20 10.68 8.24
N PRO A 144 11.26 11.51 8.40
CA PRO A 144 12.64 11.02 8.33
C PRO A 144 12.98 9.90 9.32
N ALA A 145 12.18 9.75 10.37
CA ALA A 145 12.38 8.71 11.38
C ALA A 145 11.64 7.40 11.08
N GLY A 146 10.82 7.39 10.01
CA GLY A 146 10.09 6.21 9.56
C GLY A 146 9.14 6.54 8.42
N PRO A 147 9.66 6.78 7.19
CA PRO A 147 8.80 7.09 6.06
C PRO A 147 7.85 5.93 5.75
N ALA A 148 6.63 6.25 5.35
CA ALA A 148 5.61 5.25 5.04
C ALA A 148 4.83 5.61 3.77
N LEU A 149 4.60 4.61 2.92
CA LEU A 149 3.82 4.71 1.70
C LEU A 149 2.55 3.87 1.83
N PHE A 150 1.40 4.48 1.57
CA PHE A 150 0.11 3.82 1.45
C PHE A 150 -0.30 3.88 -0.03
N PRO A 151 0.13 2.89 -0.83
CA PRO A 151 -0.03 2.92 -2.28
C PRO A 151 -1.38 2.39 -2.76
N GLY A 152 -2.30 2.04 -1.85
CA GLY A 152 -3.55 1.36 -2.22
C GLY A 152 -3.29 0.17 -3.14
N ASP A 153 -3.94 0.18 -4.30
CA ASP A 153 -3.85 -0.87 -5.33
C ASP A 153 -2.88 -0.55 -6.46
N THR A 154 -1.97 0.39 -6.24
CA THR A 154 -0.87 0.64 -7.19
C THR A 154 0.30 -0.32 -6.96
N LEU A 155 0.74 -0.50 -5.71
CA LEU A 155 1.89 -1.34 -5.37
C LEU A 155 1.53 -2.30 -4.23
N PHE A 156 1.77 -3.58 -4.45
CA PHE A 156 1.68 -4.63 -3.43
C PHE A 156 3.04 -5.24 -3.15
N THR A 157 3.16 -5.96 -2.06
CA THR A 157 4.34 -6.79 -1.79
C THR A 157 4.51 -7.79 -2.94
N LEU A 158 5.64 -7.68 -3.67
CA LEU A 158 5.99 -8.48 -4.86
C LEU A 158 4.97 -8.37 -6.02
N GLY A 159 4.16 -7.31 -6.06
CA GLY A 159 3.08 -7.18 -7.05
C GLY A 159 2.70 -5.74 -7.34
N CYS A 160 1.72 -5.59 -8.23
CA CYS A 160 0.98 -4.35 -8.49
C CYS A 160 -0.47 -4.67 -8.82
N GLY A 161 -1.34 -3.66 -8.77
CA GLY A 161 -2.75 -3.80 -9.08
C GLY A 161 -3.04 -4.22 -10.52
N ARG A 162 -4.22 -4.80 -10.74
CA ARG A 162 -4.77 -5.01 -12.09
C ARG A 162 -5.13 -3.68 -12.73
N LEU A 163 -5.11 -3.64 -14.06
CA LEU A 163 -5.43 -2.45 -14.84
C LEU A 163 -6.92 -2.48 -15.22
N PHE A 164 -7.80 -1.94 -14.39
CA PHE A 164 -9.23 -1.89 -14.70
C PHE A 164 -9.60 -0.68 -15.56
N GLU A 165 -8.96 0.47 -15.32
CA GLU A 165 -9.30 1.72 -15.99
C GLU A 165 -8.12 2.39 -16.72
N GLY A 166 -6.89 1.97 -16.44
CA GLY A 166 -5.67 2.56 -17.01
C GLY A 166 -4.94 1.63 -17.98
N THR A 167 -3.78 2.10 -18.44
CA THR A 167 -2.88 1.36 -19.33
C THR A 167 -1.60 0.92 -18.64
N PRO A 168 -0.85 -0.07 -19.20
CA PRO A 168 0.44 -0.46 -18.65
C PRO A 168 1.43 0.70 -18.52
N GLU A 169 1.45 1.61 -19.52
CA GLU A 169 2.31 2.79 -19.54
C GLU A 169 1.98 3.73 -18.39
N GLN A 170 0.68 3.94 -18.11
CA GLN A 170 0.24 4.76 -16.97
C GLN A 170 0.64 4.14 -15.64
N MET A 171 0.42 2.84 -15.45
CA MET A 171 0.81 2.15 -14.20
C MET A 171 2.32 2.14 -14.03
N TRP A 172 3.10 1.90 -15.10
CA TRP A 172 4.55 1.99 -15.02
C TRP A 172 5.03 3.40 -14.64
N ALA A 173 4.45 4.44 -15.24
CA ALA A 173 4.74 5.83 -14.88
C ALA A 173 4.38 6.10 -13.40
N SER A 174 3.28 5.58 -12.90
CA SER A 174 2.86 5.69 -11.50
C SER A 174 3.85 5.02 -10.54
N LEU A 175 4.21 3.77 -10.81
CA LEU A 175 5.20 3.01 -10.01
C LEU A 175 6.59 3.66 -10.04
N SER A 176 6.99 4.24 -11.17
CA SER A 176 8.28 4.91 -11.34
C SER A 176 8.45 6.13 -10.42
N LYS A 177 7.36 6.79 -10.01
CA LYS A 177 7.39 7.91 -9.05
C LYS A 177 7.95 7.49 -7.68
N PHE A 178 7.76 6.24 -7.30
CA PHE A 178 8.28 5.73 -6.02
C PHE A 178 9.80 5.50 -6.04
N SER A 179 10.46 5.60 -7.21
CA SER A 179 11.92 5.46 -7.30
C SER A 179 12.69 6.53 -6.53
N GLU A 180 12.08 7.71 -6.31
CA GLU A 180 12.70 8.83 -5.59
C GLU A 180 12.54 8.73 -4.06
N LEU A 181 11.69 7.84 -3.57
CA LEU A 181 11.44 7.69 -2.13
C LEU A 181 12.61 6.94 -1.44
N PRO A 182 12.84 7.19 -0.14
CA PRO A 182 13.87 6.50 0.63
C PRO A 182 13.72 4.98 0.63
N ASP A 183 14.83 4.27 0.64
CA ASP A 183 14.87 2.79 0.63
C ASP A 183 14.19 2.16 1.86
N ASP A 184 14.26 2.81 3.01
CA ASP A 184 13.65 2.38 4.27
C ASP A 184 12.16 2.73 4.38
N THR A 185 11.56 3.32 3.33
CA THR A 185 10.10 3.57 3.26
C THR A 185 9.33 2.26 3.41
N ARG A 186 8.50 2.19 4.44
CA ARG A 186 7.60 1.05 4.66
C ARG A 186 6.41 1.14 3.71
N VAL A 187 6.16 0.06 2.98
CA VAL A 187 5.09 -0.05 1.98
C VAL A 187 3.91 -0.81 2.58
N TYR A 188 2.81 -0.12 2.74
CA TYR A 188 1.55 -0.65 3.29
C TYR A 188 0.57 -0.91 2.14
N GLY A 189 0.81 -1.97 1.36
CA GLY A 189 -0.09 -2.41 0.28
C GLY A 189 -1.41 -2.96 0.83
N ALA A 190 -2.51 -2.64 0.15
CA ALA A 190 -3.86 -2.82 0.71
C ALA A 190 -4.34 -4.29 0.79
N HIS A 191 -3.63 -5.25 0.19
CA HIS A 191 -4.07 -6.64 0.11
C HIS A 191 -2.97 -7.66 0.46
N GLU A 192 -3.39 -8.80 1.03
CA GLU A 192 -2.53 -9.94 1.31
C GLU A 192 -2.40 -10.89 0.10
N TYR A 193 -1.93 -10.36 -1.03
CA TYR A 193 -1.68 -11.14 -2.25
C TYR A 193 -0.27 -11.72 -2.33
N THR A 194 0.54 -11.50 -1.31
CA THR A 194 2.00 -11.69 -1.34
C THR A 194 2.41 -13.10 -1.72
N LEU A 195 1.77 -14.14 -1.19
CA LEU A 195 2.14 -15.53 -1.53
C LEU A 195 1.90 -15.84 -3.02
N SER A 196 0.77 -15.37 -3.58
CA SER A 196 0.48 -15.51 -5.01
C SER A 196 1.44 -14.69 -5.86
N ASN A 197 1.76 -13.47 -5.43
CA ASN A 197 2.70 -12.60 -6.11
C ASN A 197 4.13 -13.20 -6.08
N ALA A 198 4.55 -13.75 -4.95
CA ALA A 198 5.87 -14.37 -4.79
C ALA A 198 6.04 -15.60 -5.71
N LYS A 199 5.01 -16.44 -5.82
CA LYS A 199 5.01 -17.58 -6.76
C LYS A 199 5.19 -17.09 -8.21
N PHE A 200 4.48 -16.05 -8.60
CA PHE A 200 4.62 -15.44 -9.92
C PHE A 200 6.01 -14.82 -10.10
N ALA A 201 6.49 -14.05 -9.14
CA ALA A 201 7.79 -13.37 -9.22
C ALA A 201 8.93 -14.37 -9.47
N VAL A 202 8.97 -15.51 -8.74
CA VAL A 202 9.93 -16.57 -8.94
C VAL A 202 9.82 -17.20 -10.33
N SER A 203 8.62 -17.27 -10.92
CA SER A 203 8.44 -17.83 -12.26
C SER A 203 9.02 -16.95 -13.38
N VAL A 204 9.10 -15.64 -13.17
CA VAL A 204 9.64 -14.70 -14.17
C VAL A 204 11.08 -14.28 -13.91
N GLU A 205 11.59 -14.43 -12.68
CA GLU A 205 12.98 -14.14 -12.31
C GLU A 205 13.58 -15.25 -11.42
N PRO A 206 13.67 -16.50 -11.89
CA PRO A 206 14.08 -17.65 -11.07
C PRO A 206 15.52 -17.58 -10.58
N GLU A 207 16.41 -16.83 -11.26
CA GLU A 207 17.82 -16.69 -10.89
C GLU A 207 18.07 -15.62 -9.81
N ASN A 208 17.03 -14.87 -9.40
CA ASN A 208 17.17 -13.86 -8.36
C ASN A 208 17.27 -14.51 -6.96
N ALA A 209 18.50 -14.60 -6.44
CA ALA A 209 18.76 -15.26 -5.16
C ALA A 209 18.04 -14.59 -3.97
N ARG A 210 17.94 -13.23 -3.95
CA ARG A 210 17.21 -12.53 -2.88
C ARG A 210 15.71 -12.80 -2.94
N LEU A 211 15.15 -12.87 -4.15
CA LEU A 211 13.75 -13.25 -4.34
C LEU A 211 13.48 -14.68 -3.86
N ALA A 212 14.37 -15.62 -4.16
CA ALA A 212 14.24 -17.00 -3.71
C ALA A 212 14.31 -17.14 -2.18
N GLU A 213 15.13 -16.33 -1.50
CA GLU A 213 15.16 -16.24 -0.04
C GLU A 213 13.86 -15.66 0.51
N ARG A 214 13.44 -14.51 -0.01
CA ARG A 214 12.21 -13.82 0.40
C ARG A 214 10.96 -14.68 0.18
N TYR A 215 10.92 -15.46 -0.90
CA TYR A 215 9.83 -16.41 -1.13
C TYR A 215 9.71 -17.43 0.00
N ARG A 216 10.84 -17.99 0.49
CA ARG A 216 10.83 -18.94 1.62
C ARG A 216 10.36 -18.29 2.92
N GLU A 217 10.78 -17.05 3.19
CA GLU A 217 10.33 -16.26 4.33
C GLU A 217 8.81 -16.05 4.28
N ILE A 218 8.28 -15.63 3.13
CA ILE A 218 6.85 -15.41 2.90
C ILE A 218 6.04 -16.70 3.09
N VAL A 219 6.49 -17.82 2.55
CA VAL A 219 5.82 -19.13 2.74
C VAL A 219 5.72 -19.44 4.23
N ALA A 220 6.84 -19.32 4.98
CA ALA A 220 6.87 -19.60 6.40
C ALA A 220 5.95 -18.66 7.21
N ASP A 221 5.88 -17.37 6.85
CA ASP A 221 5.00 -16.41 7.50
C ASP A 221 3.53 -16.72 7.23
N ARG A 222 3.18 -17.00 5.98
CA ARG A 222 1.80 -17.34 5.61
C ARG A 222 1.31 -18.68 6.18
N GLU A 223 2.19 -19.66 6.33
CA GLU A 223 1.88 -20.93 7.04
C GLU A 223 1.56 -20.69 8.53
N ARG A 224 2.14 -19.66 9.12
CA ARG A 224 1.85 -19.23 10.51
C ARG A 224 0.68 -18.26 10.61
N GLY A 225 0.06 -17.88 9.49
CA GLY A 225 -1.02 -16.88 9.45
C GLY A 225 -0.55 -15.44 9.73
N LEU A 226 0.76 -15.16 9.61
CA LEU A 226 1.30 -13.83 9.82
C LEU A 226 1.13 -12.96 8.57
N PRO A 227 0.83 -11.65 8.73
CA PRO A 227 0.80 -10.72 7.61
C PRO A 227 2.20 -10.53 7.03
N THR A 228 2.26 -10.25 5.72
CA THR A 228 3.51 -9.97 5.00
C THR A 228 3.67 -8.48 4.65
N VAL A 229 2.76 -7.66 5.13
CA VAL A 229 2.75 -6.20 5.04
C VAL A 229 3.07 -5.63 6.43
N PRO A 230 3.89 -4.57 6.55
CA PRO A 230 4.55 -3.85 5.46
C PRO A 230 5.83 -4.54 4.98
N SER A 231 6.16 -4.32 3.70
CA SER A 231 7.51 -4.50 3.17
C SER A 231 8.29 -3.18 3.19
N THR A 232 9.48 -3.14 2.57
CA THR A 232 10.23 -1.90 2.36
C THR A 232 10.44 -1.65 0.86
N LEU A 233 10.61 -0.38 0.45
CA LEU A 233 10.95 -0.08 -0.94
C LEU A 233 12.27 -0.73 -1.37
N ALA A 234 13.24 -0.85 -0.47
CA ALA A 234 14.49 -1.57 -0.75
C ALA A 234 14.23 -3.03 -1.15
N GLU A 235 13.36 -3.73 -0.42
CA GLU A 235 12.99 -5.11 -0.74
C GLU A 235 12.19 -5.20 -2.05
N GLU A 236 11.25 -4.29 -2.25
CA GLU A 236 10.45 -4.27 -3.48
C GLU A 236 11.34 -3.99 -4.70
N ARG A 237 12.27 -3.05 -4.63
CA ARG A 237 13.24 -2.77 -5.71
C ARG A 237 14.14 -3.95 -6.05
N GLN A 238 14.45 -4.80 -5.08
CA GLN A 238 15.30 -5.98 -5.27
C GLN A 238 14.55 -7.19 -5.81
N THR A 239 13.24 -7.29 -5.56
CA THR A 239 12.53 -8.57 -5.72
C THR A 239 11.18 -8.46 -6.43
N ASN A 240 10.55 -7.27 -6.48
CA ASN A 240 9.25 -7.10 -7.12
C ASN A 240 9.43 -6.96 -8.65
N PRO A 241 8.97 -7.91 -9.48
CA PRO A 241 9.17 -7.86 -10.92
C PRO A 241 8.53 -6.62 -11.57
N PHE A 242 7.49 -6.05 -10.99
CA PHE A 242 6.81 -4.86 -11.50
C PHE A 242 7.59 -3.56 -11.28
N LEU A 243 8.61 -3.56 -10.41
CA LEU A 243 9.57 -2.46 -10.25
C LEU A 243 10.90 -2.73 -10.98
N ARG A 244 11.02 -3.88 -11.68
CA ARG A 244 12.26 -4.38 -12.28
C ARG A 244 12.15 -4.73 -13.77
N PRO A 245 11.39 -3.99 -14.59
CA PRO A 245 11.28 -4.29 -16.03
C PRO A 245 12.63 -4.14 -16.76
N ASN A 246 13.60 -3.48 -16.14
CA ASN A 246 14.97 -3.37 -16.64
C ASN A 246 15.87 -4.56 -16.26
N SER A 247 15.42 -5.52 -15.46
CA SER A 247 16.17 -6.73 -15.12
C SER A 247 16.51 -7.54 -16.38
N ALA A 248 17.80 -7.85 -16.57
CA ALA A 248 18.26 -8.64 -17.70
C ALA A 248 17.65 -10.06 -17.69
N ASP A 249 17.44 -10.62 -16.51
CA ASP A 249 16.86 -11.95 -16.33
C ASP A 249 15.39 -11.97 -16.70
N ILE A 250 14.60 -11.00 -16.20
CA ILE A 250 13.19 -10.85 -16.57
C ILE A 250 13.04 -10.67 -18.09
N ARG A 251 13.83 -9.76 -18.68
CA ARG A 251 13.81 -9.52 -20.12
C ARG A 251 14.11 -10.78 -20.91
N ARG A 252 15.17 -11.50 -20.56
CA ARG A 252 15.55 -12.77 -21.20
C ARG A 252 14.42 -13.79 -21.08
N ASN A 253 13.87 -13.98 -19.87
CA ASN A 253 12.87 -15.00 -19.60
C ASN A 253 11.52 -14.71 -20.30
N LEU A 254 11.20 -13.42 -20.53
CA LEU A 254 10.01 -12.99 -21.26
C LEU A 254 10.27 -12.77 -22.77
N GLY A 255 11.49 -13.04 -23.28
CA GLY A 255 11.84 -12.92 -24.70
C GLY A 255 12.07 -11.49 -25.19
N PHE A 256 12.41 -10.55 -24.30
CA PHE A 256 12.71 -9.17 -24.67
C PHE A 256 14.21 -8.92 -24.88
N GLY A 257 14.54 -8.22 -25.96
CA GLY A 257 15.87 -7.68 -26.20
C GLY A 257 16.12 -6.35 -25.48
N ALA A 258 17.36 -5.86 -25.57
CA ALA A 258 17.77 -4.60 -24.95
C ALA A 258 17.05 -3.35 -25.48
N ALA A 259 16.47 -3.43 -26.68
CA ALA A 259 15.79 -2.31 -27.33
C ALA A 259 14.35 -2.06 -26.80
N ALA A 260 13.74 -3.03 -26.11
CA ALA A 260 12.41 -2.86 -25.56
C ALA A 260 12.43 -1.81 -24.42
N SER A 261 11.42 -0.96 -24.37
CA SER A 261 11.22 -0.03 -23.26
C SER A 261 10.80 -0.74 -21.98
N ASP A 262 11.03 -0.11 -20.83
CA ASP A 262 10.57 -0.65 -19.54
C ASP A 262 9.04 -0.77 -19.49
N ALA A 263 8.31 0.13 -20.12
CA ALA A 263 6.84 0.06 -20.19
C ALA A 263 6.34 -1.17 -20.98
N GLU A 264 7.02 -1.52 -22.09
CA GLU A 264 6.68 -2.73 -22.87
C GLU A 264 6.94 -4.01 -22.06
N VAL A 265 8.07 -4.06 -21.35
CA VAL A 265 8.40 -5.19 -20.48
C VAL A 265 7.43 -5.27 -19.29
N PHE A 266 7.11 -4.14 -18.66
CA PHE A 266 6.09 -4.06 -17.61
C PHE A 266 4.73 -4.58 -18.10
N ALA A 267 4.29 -4.18 -19.29
CA ALA A 267 3.04 -4.66 -19.88
C ALA A 267 3.03 -6.19 -20.03
N ALA A 268 4.15 -6.77 -20.46
CA ALA A 268 4.29 -8.23 -20.57
C ALA A 268 4.28 -8.92 -19.21
N ILE A 269 4.96 -8.36 -18.18
CA ILE A 269 4.92 -8.87 -16.80
C ILE A 269 3.48 -8.86 -16.28
N ARG A 270 2.74 -7.74 -16.46
CA ARG A 270 1.35 -7.64 -16.01
C ARG A 270 0.45 -8.64 -16.74
N GLY A 271 0.57 -8.73 -18.06
CA GLY A 271 -0.19 -9.71 -18.86
C GLY A 271 0.12 -11.16 -18.47
N ALA A 272 1.39 -11.49 -18.19
CA ALA A 272 1.78 -12.82 -17.69
C ALA A 272 1.14 -13.10 -16.33
N LYS A 273 1.11 -12.12 -15.40
CA LYS A 273 0.48 -12.28 -14.08
C LYS A 273 -1.04 -12.42 -14.18
N ASP A 274 -1.69 -11.76 -15.12
CA ASP A 274 -3.15 -11.87 -15.31
C ASP A 274 -3.59 -13.25 -15.78
N ASN A 275 -2.68 -14.01 -16.39
CA ASN A 275 -2.88 -15.38 -16.87
C ASN A 275 -2.24 -16.46 -15.97
N PHE A 276 -1.62 -16.08 -14.86
CA PHE A 276 -0.99 -16.97 -13.89
C PHE A 276 -1.97 -17.43 -12.81
#